data_c09e3e714b2b67edb9c8e477b62c587a
#
_entry.id   c09e3e714b2b67edb9c8e477b62c587a
#
_cell.length_a   1.000
_cell.length_b   1.000
_cell.length_c   1.000
_cell.angle_alpha   90.00
_cell.angle_beta   90.00
_cell.angle_gamma   90.00
#
_symmetry.space_group_name_H-M   'P 1'
#
loop_
_entity.id
_entity.type
_entity.pdbx_description
1 polymer ?
#
loop_
_entity_poly.entity_id
_entity_poly.type
_entity_poly.pdbx_seq_one_letter_code
_entity_poly.pdbx_strand_id
1 'polypeptide(L)'
;MSTVSQAMRKDLKKTTHDATVSKAAKLMRDDRVGSLLVVKNEEVVGIVTETDIVRRAVAQGSDLSKMTVQSIMTSPVVTIEGNRTIQDAHDMMGDLGVRHLGVTDRGTLVGLVSVRDLLISFKSISEPKITQD
;
A
#
# COMPACT_ATOMS: atom_id res chain seq x y z
N MET A 1 -3.24 -20.57 11.13
CA MET A 1 -3.78 -19.58 10.20
C MET A 1 -2.81 -18.42 10.07
N SER A 2 -2.56 -17.97 8.85
CA SER A 2 -1.60 -16.90 8.63
C SER A 2 -2.11 -15.55 9.11
N THR A 3 -1.21 -14.79 9.70
CA THR A 3 -1.51 -13.43 10.16
C THR A 3 -1.06 -12.40 9.14
N VAL A 4 -1.59 -11.21 9.27
CA VAL A 4 -1.19 -10.05 8.47
C VAL A 4 0.31 -9.78 8.62
N SER A 5 0.84 -9.92 9.84
CA SER A 5 2.26 -9.73 10.13
C SER A 5 3.15 -10.67 9.32
N GLN A 6 2.69 -11.88 9.02
CA GLN A 6 3.44 -12.84 8.21
C GLN A 6 3.39 -12.51 6.72
N ALA A 7 2.35 -11.84 6.27
CA ALA A 7 2.15 -11.49 4.85
C ALA A 7 2.72 -10.11 4.48
N MET A 8 2.89 -9.23 5.44
CA MET A 8 3.27 -7.83 5.21
C MET A 8 4.69 -7.67 4.67
N ARG A 9 4.93 -6.56 4.00
CA ARG A 9 6.26 -6.09 3.67
C ARG A 9 6.77 -5.21 4.80
N LYS A 10 8.00 -5.44 5.22
CA LYS A 10 8.67 -4.66 6.26
C LYS A 10 9.52 -3.54 5.69
N ASP A 11 9.89 -3.64 4.42
CA ASP A 11 10.66 -2.63 3.71
C ASP A 11 9.70 -1.52 3.25
N LEU A 12 9.56 -0.50 4.09
CA LEU A 12 8.59 0.58 3.87
C LEU A 12 9.15 1.59 2.89
N LYS A 13 8.62 1.60 1.67
CA LYS A 13 8.98 2.59 0.66
C LYS A 13 8.24 3.90 0.94
N LYS A 14 8.96 5.00 0.92
CA LYS A 14 8.47 6.31 1.35
C LYS A 14 8.80 7.39 0.31
N THR A 15 7.99 8.43 0.33
CA THR A 15 8.25 9.69 -0.39
C THR A 15 7.89 10.85 0.54
N THR A 16 8.36 12.05 0.21
CA THR A 16 8.03 13.23 1.00
C THR A 16 6.73 13.85 0.50
N HIS A 17 6.03 14.56 1.38
CA HIS A 17 4.75 15.18 1.06
C HIS A 17 4.83 16.20 -0.08
N ASP A 18 5.97 16.86 -0.23
CA ASP A 18 6.22 17.88 -1.24
C ASP A 18 6.89 17.36 -2.51
N ALA A 19 7.14 16.06 -2.60
CA ALA A 19 7.62 15.44 -3.82
C ALA A 19 6.57 15.56 -4.92
N THR A 20 7.02 15.63 -6.18
CA THR A 20 6.08 15.66 -7.29
C THR A 20 5.47 14.29 -7.54
N VAL A 21 4.28 14.28 -8.12
CA VAL A 21 3.63 13.02 -8.52
C VAL A 21 4.49 12.28 -9.53
N SER A 22 5.14 12.99 -10.44
CA SER A 22 6.07 12.39 -11.41
C SER A 22 7.21 11.64 -10.72
N LYS A 23 7.81 12.23 -9.68
CA LYS A 23 8.87 11.59 -8.92
C LYS A 23 8.37 10.36 -8.19
N ALA A 24 7.19 10.44 -7.58
CA ALA A 24 6.59 9.30 -6.90
C ALA A 24 6.30 8.15 -7.87
N ALA A 25 5.78 8.45 -9.05
CA ALA A 25 5.51 7.44 -10.08
C ALA A 25 6.80 6.72 -10.50
N LYS A 26 7.90 7.45 -10.64
CA LYS A 26 9.20 6.86 -11.00
C LYS A 26 9.71 5.94 -9.89
N LEU A 27 9.55 6.31 -8.63
CA LEU A 27 9.90 5.45 -7.50
C LEU A 27 9.08 4.17 -7.50
N MET A 28 7.78 4.25 -7.73
CA MET A 28 6.92 3.08 -7.81
C MET A 28 7.35 2.14 -8.93
N ARG A 29 7.70 2.70 -10.09
CA ARG A 29 8.20 1.94 -11.23
C ARG A 29 9.51 1.24 -10.88
N ASP A 30 10.46 1.96 -10.34
CA ASP A 30 11.81 1.46 -10.09
C ASP A 30 11.82 0.43 -8.97
N ASP A 31 11.03 0.64 -7.92
CA ASP A 31 10.93 -0.27 -6.79
C ASP A 31 9.86 -1.35 -6.97
N ARG A 32 9.09 -1.28 -8.06
CA ARG A 32 8.02 -2.23 -8.39
C ARG A 32 6.98 -2.35 -7.28
N VAL A 33 6.58 -1.21 -6.73
CA VAL A 33 5.55 -1.13 -5.69
C VAL A 33 4.38 -0.28 -6.17
N GLY A 34 3.19 -0.57 -5.66
CA GLY A 34 1.96 0.14 -6.02
C GLY A 34 1.58 1.24 -5.04
N SER A 35 2.40 1.48 -4.02
CA SER A 35 2.14 2.50 -3.03
C SER A 35 3.42 3.00 -2.40
N LEU A 36 3.37 4.23 -1.89
CA LEU A 36 4.44 4.83 -1.10
C LEU A 36 3.81 5.48 0.12
N LEU A 37 4.42 5.30 1.27
CA LEU A 37 4.07 6.09 2.45
C LEU A 37 4.54 7.52 2.25
N VAL A 38 3.72 8.46 2.68
CA VAL A 38 4.03 9.89 2.55
C VAL A 38 4.48 10.41 3.90
N VAL A 39 5.65 11.03 3.93
CA VAL A 39 6.29 11.51 5.15
C VAL A 39 6.35 13.03 5.16
N LYS A 40 6.03 13.62 6.30
CA LYS A 40 6.17 15.05 6.58
C LYS A 40 6.71 15.20 7.99
N ASN A 41 7.80 15.96 8.15
CA ASN A 41 8.42 16.16 9.46
C ASN A 41 8.71 14.84 10.18
N GLU A 42 9.26 13.87 9.44
CA GLU A 42 9.65 12.54 9.93
C GLU A 42 8.47 11.64 10.35
N GLU A 43 7.24 12.11 10.12
CA GLU A 43 6.04 11.32 10.44
C GLU A 43 5.34 10.87 9.17
N VAL A 44 4.76 9.67 9.21
CA VAL A 44 3.90 9.19 8.13
C VAL A 44 2.57 9.92 8.22
N VAL A 45 2.22 10.66 7.18
CA VAL A 45 0.99 11.46 7.13
C VAL A 45 -0.05 10.92 6.17
N GLY A 46 0.32 9.98 5.33
CA GLY A 46 -0.60 9.41 4.36
C GLY A 46 0.04 8.34 3.50
N ILE A 47 -0.69 7.91 2.49
CA ILE A 47 -0.25 6.94 1.50
C ILE A 47 -0.66 7.42 0.12
N VAL A 48 0.22 7.29 -0.86
CA VAL A 48 -0.11 7.55 -2.26
C VAL A 48 -0.01 6.23 -3.03
N THR A 49 -1.03 5.95 -3.83
CA THR A 49 -1.13 4.68 -4.56
C THR A 49 -1.21 4.91 -6.06
N GLU A 50 -1.00 3.86 -6.84
CA GLU A 50 -1.21 3.89 -8.28
C GLU A 50 -2.63 4.38 -8.62
N THR A 51 -3.62 3.94 -7.85
CA THR A 51 -5.01 4.38 -8.02
C THR A 51 -5.14 5.88 -7.84
N ASP A 52 -4.49 6.45 -6.82
CA ASP A 52 -4.50 7.90 -6.60
C ASP A 52 -3.88 8.64 -7.78
N ILE A 53 -2.76 8.16 -8.29
CA ILE A 53 -2.08 8.79 -9.42
C ILE A 53 -2.97 8.79 -10.67
N VAL A 54 -3.58 7.65 -10.99
CA VAL A 54 -4.45 7.54 -12.17
C VAL A 54 -5.68 8.42 -12.02
N ARG A 55 -6.39 8.31 -10.91
CA ARG A 55 -7.71 8.94 -10.74
C ARG A 55 -7.65 10.39 -10.33
N ARG A 56 -6.66 10.77 -9.52
CA ARG A 56 -6.59 12.12 -8.94
C ARG A 56 -5.58 13.03 -9.64
N ALA A 57 -4.68 12.46 -10.45
CA ALA A 57 -3.70 13.24 -11.17
C ALA A 57 -3.86 13.10 -12.68
N VAL A 58 -3.66 11.92 -13.23
CA VAL A 58 -3.71 11.69 -14.68
C VAL A 58 -5.09 12.02 -15.26
N ALA A 59 -6.14 11.48 -14.64
CA ALA A 59 -7.51 11.70 -15.13
C ALA A 59 -7.97 13.16 -15.04
N GLN A 60 -7.36 13.93 -14.16
CA GLN A 60 -7.66 15.37 -14.01
C GLN A 60 -6.93 16.23 -15.04
N GLY A 61 -6.04 15.64 -15.84
CA GLY A 61 -5.24 16.40 -16.81
C GLY A 61 -4.17 17.28 -16.18
N SER A 62 -3.79 16.98 -14.94
CA SER A 62 -2.83 17.79 -14.20
C SER A 62 -1.40 17.58 -14.68
N ASP A 63 -0.56 18.61 -14.50
CA ASP A 63 0.87 18.51 -14.78
C ASP A 63 1.55 17.75 -13.64
N LEU A 64 1.93 16.50 -13.90
CA LEU A 64 2.50 15.60 -12.90
C LEU A 64 3.86 16.09 -12.38
N SER A 65 4.54 16.94 -13.14
CA SER A 65 5.83 17.51 -12.73
C SER A 65 5.69 18.68 -11.76
N LYS A 66 4.48 19.17 -11.56
CA LYS A 66 4.18 20.32 -10.68
C LYS A 66 3.27 19.95 -9.52
N MET A 67 2.44 18.92 -9.69
CA MET A 67 1.51 18.47 -8.67
C MET A 67 2.28 17.73 -7.56
N THR A 68 1.97 18.04 -6.30
CA THR A 68 2.61 17.39 -5.16
C THR A 68 1.88 16.12 -4.75
N VAL A 69 2.61 15.19 -4.16
CA VAL A 69 2.05 13.96 -3.60
C VAL A 69 1.01 14.26 -2.54
N GLN A 70 1.23 15.27 -1.71
CA GLN A 70 0.29 15.65 -0.65
C GLN A 70 -1.09 15.98 -1.21
N SER A 71 -1.16 16.53 -2.42
CA SER A 71 -2.44 16.95 -3.01
C SER A 71 -3.32 15.78 -3.44
N ILE A 72 -2.76 14.59 -3.60
CA ILE A 72 -3.50 13.40 -4.06
C ILE A 72 -3.45 12.23 -3.09
N MET A 73 -2.64 12.28 -2.04
CA MET A 73 -2.52 11.17 -1.09
C MET A 73 -3.83 10.91 -0.35
N THR A 74 -3.96 9.70 0.16
CA THR A 74 -5.01 9.35 1.11
C THR A 74 -4.46 9.52 2.53
N SER A 75 -5.19 10.21 3.38
CA SER A 75 -4.76 10.50 4.75
C SER A 75 -5.98 10.43 5.68
N PRO A 76 -5.85 9.82 6.87
CA PRO A 76 -4.69 9.06 7.33
C PRO A 76 -4.57 7.70 6.63
N VAL A 77 -3.47 7.01 6.86
CA VAL A 77 -3.29 5.63 6.37
C VAL A 77 -4.27 4.72 7.10
N VAL A 78 -5.05 3.94 6.35
CA VAL A 78 -5.91 2.91 6.94
C VAL A 78 -5.02 1.77 7.42
N THR A 79 -5.19 1.35 8.66
CA THR A 79 -4.30 0.37 9.29
C THR A 79 -5.06 -0.85 9.80
N ILE A 80 -4.33 -1.94 9.96
CA ILE A 80 -4.80 -3.17 10.58
C ILE A 80 -3.71 -3.67 11.52
N GLU A 81 -4.10 -4.25 12.67
CA GLU A 81 -3.13 -4.84 13.58
C GLU A 81 -2.51 -6.10 12.97
N GLY A 82 -1.21 -6.28 13.17
CA GLY A 82 -0.46 -7.37 12.56
C GLY A 82 -0.85 -8.76 13.03
N ASN A 83 -1.49 -8.88 14.20
CA ASN A 83 -1.96 -10.16 14.73
C ASN A 83 -3.32 -10.60 14.16
N ARG A 84 -3.96 -9.76 13.34
CA ARG A 84 -5.19 -10.13 12.65
C ARG A 84 -4.88 -11.12 11.52
N THR A 85 -5.90 -11.83 11.08
CA THR A 85 -5.73 -12.83 10.02
C THR A 85 -5.70 -12.17 8.64
N ILE A 86 -5.12 -12.88 7.66
CA ILE A 86 -5.15 -12.41 6.27
C ILE A 86 -6.60 -12.32 5.75
N GLN A 87 -7.52 -13.16 6.27
CA GLN A 87 -8.93 -13.06 5.93
C GLN A 87 -9.53 -11.73 6.43
N ASP A 88 -9.16 -11.30 7.63
CA ASP A 88 -9.60 -10.00 8.16
C ASP A 88 -9.12 -8.85 7.26
N ALA A 89 -7.87 -8.92 6.79
CA ALA A 89 -7.34 -7.90 5.87
C ALA A 89 -8.07 -7.92 4.54
N HIS A 90 -8.33 -9.11 3.99
CA HIS A 90 -9.10 -9.27 2.77
C HIS A 90 -10.48 -8.62 2.90
N ASP A 91 -11.18 -8.89 3.98
CA ASP A 91 -12.52 -8.34 4.21
C ASP A 91 -12.46 -6.82 4.35
N MET A 92 -11.50 -6.31 5.09
CA MET A 92 -11.32 -4.86 5.27
C MET A 92 -11.03 -4.16 3.95
N MET A 93 -10.15 -4.72 3.13
CA MET A 93 -9.84 -4.15 1.80
C MET A 93 -11.08 -4.12 0.91
N GLY A 94 -11.87 -5.20 0.92
CA GLY A 94 -13.11 -5.29 0.15
C GLY A 94 -14.15 -4.28 0.63
N ASP A 95 -14.35 -4.18 1.93
CA ASP A 95 -15.34 -3.29 2.51
C ASP A 95 -15.00 -1.81 2.29
N LEU A 96 -13.73 -1.46 2.38
CA LEU A 96 -13.26 -0.09 2.23
C LEU A 96 -12.89 0.30 0.81
N GLY A 97 -12.81 -0.67 -0.10
CA GLY A 97 -12.40 -0.42 -1.48
C GLY A 97 -10.95 0.01 -1.60
N VAL A 98 -10.08 -0.48 -0.73
CA VAL A 98 -8.64 -0.17 -0.74
C VAL A 98 -7.84 -1.42 -1.05
N ARG A 99 -6.65 -1.24 -1.59
CA ARG A 99 -5.74 -2.33 -1.97
C ARG A 99 -4.49 -2.39 -1.11
N HIS A 100 -4.35 -1.49 -0.17
CA HIS A 100 -3.19 -1.39 0.70
C HIS A 100 -3.65 -1.03 2.10
N LEU A 101 -3.05 -1.66 3.10
CA LEU A 101 -3.27 -1.33 4.51
C LEU A 101 -1.92 -1.16 5.18
N GLY A 102 -1.80 -0.16 6.03
CA GLY A 102 -0.70 -0.09 6.97
C GLY A 102 -0.88 -1.17 8.02
N VAL A 103 0.21 -1.77 8.46
CA VAL A 103 0.19 -2.79 9.51
C VAL A 103 0.81 -2.21 10.76
N THR A 104 0.08 -2.30 11.87
CA THR A 104 0.54 -1.79 13.16
C THR A 104 0.82 -2.92 14.13
N ASP A 105 1.75 -2.64 15.03
CA ASP A 105 2.02 -3.43 16.22
C ASP A 105 1.96 -2.47 17.40
N ARG A 106 0.94 -2.64 18.24
CA ARG A 106 0.70 -1.75 19.39
C ARG A 106 0.66 -0.28 18.99
N GLY A 107 -0.01 0.01 17.87
CA GLY A 107 -0.18 1.37 17.38
C GLY A 107 0.99 1.92 16.56
N THR A 108 2.09 1.20 16.47
CA THR A 108 3.26 1.61 15.67
C THR A 108 3.19 0.96 14.29
N LEU A 109 3.36 1.76 13.25
CA LEU A 109 3.38 1.26 11.87
C LEU A 109 4.65 0.44 11.64
N VAL A 110 4.48 -0.86 11.34
CA VAL A 110 5.60 -1.79 11.17
C VAL A 110 5.67 -2.42 9.79
N GLY A 111 4.67 -2.22 8.95
CA GLY A 111 4.65 -2.81 7.63
C GLY A 111 3.53 -2.28 6.77
N LEU A 112 3.47 -2.79 5.55
CA LEU A 112 2.38 -2.59 4.61
C LEU A 112 1.96 -3.95 4.05
N VAL A 113 0.67 -4.12 3.88
CA VAL A 113 0.12 -5.31 3.22
C VAL A 113 -0.74 -4.85 2.05
N SER A 114 -0.54 -5.49 0.88
CA SER A 114 -1.31 -5.20 -0.32
C SER A 114 -2.19 -6.39 -0.69
N VAL A 115 -3.14 -6.16 -1.61
CA VAL A 115 -3.92 -7.25 -2.22
C VAL A 115 -2.99 -8.33 -2.79
N ARG A 116 -1.90 -7.92 -3.43
CA ARG A 116 -0.93 -8.87 -3.98
C ARG A 116 -0.32 -9.75 -2.90
N ASP A 117 0.03 -9.15 -1.74
CA ASP A 117 0.58 -9.92 -0.62
C ASP A 117 -0.43 -10.95 -0.10
N LEU A 118 -1.71 -10.58 -0.05
CA LEU A 118 -2.77 -11.50 0.36
C LEU A 118 -2.93 -12.64 -0.64
N LEU A 119 -2.90 -12.33 -1.94
CA LEU A 119 -3.01 -13.36 -2.99
C LEU A 119 -1.87 -14.38 -2.89
N ILE A 120 -0.65 -13.92 -2.63
CA ILE A 120 0.49 -14.80 -2.42
C ILE A 120 0.26 -15.71 -1.21
N SER A 121 -0.23 -15.14 -0.10
CA SER A 121 -0.50 -15.89 1.12
C SER A 121 -1.61 -16.92 0.92
N PHE A 122 -2.70 -16.54 0.26
CA PHE A 122 -3.80 -17.46 -0.04
C PHE A 122 -3.33 -18.59 -0.95
N LYS A 123 -2.48 -18.30 -1.91
CA LYS A 123 -1.93 -19.30 -2.80
C LYS A 123 -1.15 -20.37 -2.02
N SER A 124 -0.31 -19.96 -1.09
CA SER A 124 0.51 -20.90 -0.32
C SER A 124 -0.32 -21.76 0.63
N ILE A 125 -1.50 -21.30 1.05
CA ILE A 125 -2.37 -22.02 1.98
C ILE A 125 -3.32 -22.97 1.25
N SER A 126 -3.97 -22.47 0.19
CA SER A 126 -5.13 -23.13 -0.42
C SER A 126 -4.86 -23.75 -1.78
N GLU A 127 -3.69 -23.55 -2.34
CA GLU A 127 -3.36 -24.05 -3.65
C GLU A 127 -3.31 -25.58 -3.62
N PRO A 128 -4.16 -26.28 -4.40
CA PRO A 128 -4.00 -27.70 -4.57
C PRO A 128 -2.66 -27.94 -5.29
N LYS A 129 -1.95 -28.99 -4.91
CA LYS A 129 -0.74 -29.35 -5.60
C LYS A 129 -1.08 -29.68 -7.05
N ILE A 130 -0.72 -28.77 -7.93
CA ILE A 130 -0.85 -29.00 -9.35
C ILE A 130 0.36 -29.79 -9.77
N THR A 131 0.15 -31.04 -10.14
CA THR A 131 1.21 -31.82 -10.74
C THR A 131 1.48 -31.24 -12.12
N GLN A 132 2.71 -30.87 -12.34
CA GLN A 132 3.19 -30.44 -13.65
C GLN A 132 3.42 -31.70 -14.49
N ASP A 133 2.51 -31.97 -15.33
CA ASP A 133 2.66 -33.08 -16.27
C ASP A 133 3.26 -32.62 -17.59
#